data_b512b24dcdedc56c80286ff77bbecdc1
#
_entry.id   b512b24dcdedc56c80286ff77bbecdc1
#
_cell.length_a   1.000
_cell.length_b   1.000
_cell.length_c   1.000
_cell.angle_alpha   90.00
_cell.angle_beta   90.00
_cell.angle_gamma   90.00
#
_symmetry.space_group_name_H-M   'P 1'
#
loop_
_entity.id
_entity.type
_entity.pdbx_description
1 polymer ?
#
loop_
_entity_poly.entity_id
_entity_poly.type
_entity_poly.pdbx_seq_one_letter_code
_entity_poly.pdbx_strand_id
1 'polypeptide(L)'
;MDKELLVQYSELKEEIKDLRKRIQKLEKFLSDPPVVADVVKGTRKDGTIGPIKITGIPEPEYIRKQKIFEKYQKLLQEKEAEFLELTCQAEEYIESIPKSELRIMFRLYFIDGYSYLAVVRQMNSMFPRRKIKYTDENVKKRIQRFFEKN
;
A
#
# COMPACT_ATOMS: atom_id res chain seq x y z
N MET A 1 -10.62 -17.14 12.95
CA MET A 1 -9.33 -16.64 13.45
C MET A 1 -8.25 -16.65 12.37
N ASP A 2 -8.00 -17.80 11.78
CA ASP A 2 -6.90 -17.93 10.81
C ASP A 2 -7.14 -17.18 9.50
N LYS A 3 -8.40 -17.12 9.06
CA LYS A 3 -8.80 -16.31 7.92
C LYS A 3 -8.63 -14.82 8.21
N GLU A 4 -8.98 -14.39 9.41
CA GLU A 4 -8.83 -13.00 9.83
C GLU A 4 -7.36 -12.56 9.83
N LEU A 5 -6.46 -13.43 10.27
CA LEU A 5 -5.03 -13.18 10.24
C LEU A 5 -4.53 -12.88 8.82
N LEU A 6 -4.91 -13.72 7.86
CA LEU A 6 -4.52 -13.56 6.46
C LEU A 6 -5.16 -12.32 5.81
N VAL A 7 -6.41 -12.01 6.18
CA VAL A 7 -7.10 -10.80 5.73
C VAL A 7 -6.42 -9.56 6.30
N GLN A 8 -6.11 -9.54 7.59
CA GLN A 8 -5.38 -8.44 8.22
C GLN A 8 -4.00 -8.22 7.59
N TYR A 9 -3.29 -9.30 7.29
CA TYR A 9 -2.02 -9.23 6.58
C TYR A 9 -2.17 -8.50 5.23
N SER A 10 -3.14 -8.90 4.43
CA SER A 10 -3.41 -8.30 3.11
C SER A 10 -3.80 -6.82 3.22
N GLU A 11 -4.67 -6.50 4.16
CA GLU A 11 -5.13 -5.13 4.39
C GLU A 11 -4.00 -4.22 4.88
N LEU A 12 -3.19 -4.67 5.82
CA LEU A 12 -2.05 -3.92 6.32
C LEU A 12 -1.00 -3.71 5.24
N LYS A 13 -0.76 -4.70 4.40
CA LYS A 13 0.13 -4.58 3.23
C LYS A 13 -0.32 -3.45 2.30
N GLU A 14 -1.62 -3.36 2.01
CA GLU A 14 -2.18 -2.30 1.17
C GLU A 14 -2.13 -0.92 1.86
N GLU A 15 -2.39 -0.87 3.15
CA GLU A 15 -2.28 0.37 3.93
C GLU A 15 -0.84 0.92 3.90
N ILE A 16 0.16 0.05 4.05
CA ILE A 16 1.57 0.44 3.96
C ILE A 16 1.91 0.97 2.57
N LYS A 17 1.43 0.33 1.51
CA LYS A 17 1.60 0.84 0.15
C LYS A 17 0.99 2.23 -0.02
N ASP A 18 -0.20 2.44 0.51
CA ASP A 18 -0.88 3.74 0.46
C ASP A 18 -0.09 4.82 1.21
N LEU A 19 0.38 4.51 2.42
CA LEU A 19 1.20 5.43 3.20
C LEU A 19 2.50 5.81 2.48
N ARG A 20 3.18 4.84 1.87
CA ARG A 20 4.39 5.10 1.08
C ARG A 20 4.12 6.04 -0.09
N LYS A 21 3.00 5.86 -0.79
CA LYS A 21 2.61 6.77 -1.89
C LYS A 21 2.33 8.18 -1.38
N ARG A 22 1.65 8.30 -0.25
CA ARG A 22 1.35 9.62 0.36
C ARG A 22 2.62 10.32 0.81
N ILE A 23 3.53 9.59 1.44
CA ILE A 23 4.84 10.11 1.85
C ILE A 23 5.64 10.57 0.63
N GLN A 24 5.66 9.79 -0.44
CA GLN A 24 6.35 10.12 -1.67
C GLN A 24 5.84 11.42 -2.30
N LYS A 25 4.53 11.62 -2.31
CA LYS A 25 3.90 12.87 -2.80
C LYS A 25 4.29 14.07 -1.95
N LEU A 26 4.29 13.90 -0.63
CA LEU A 26 4.68 14.95 0.31
C LEU A 26 6.17 15.29 0.19
N GLU A 27 7.01 14.27 0.07
CA GLU A 27 8.45 14.43 -0.13
C GLU A 27 8.75 15.23 -1.40
N LYS A 28 8.04 14.92 -2.48
CA LYS A 28 8.16 15.65 -3.74
C LYS A 28 7.72 17.12 -3.59
N PHE A 29 6.62 17.38 -2.90
CA PHE A 29 6.16 18.74 -2.62
C PHE A 29 7.17 19.51 -1.78
N LEU A 30 7.70 18.89 -0.73
CA LEU A 30 8.64 19.55 0.20
C LEU A 30 10.02 19.80 -0.44
N SER A 31 10.45 18.95 -1.36
CA SER A 31 11.73 19.10 -2.06
C SER A 31 11.67 20.14 -3.19
N ASP A 32 10.49 20.34 -3.79
CA ASP A 32 10.27 21.31 -4.87
C ASP A 32 8.88 21.96 -4.70
N PRO A 33 8.73 22.82 -3.66
CA PRO A 33 7.44 23.42 -3.36
C PRO A 33 6.99 24.39 -4.46
N PRO A 34 5.69 24.46 -4.77
CA PRO A 34 5.19 25.37 -5.79
C PRO A 34 5.34 26.81 -5.36
N VAL A 35 5.77 27.67 -6.29
CA VAL A 35 5.86 29.10 -6.10
C VAL A 35 4.52 29.72 -6.40
N VAL A 36 3.99 30.50 -5.45
CA VAL A 36 2.76 31.28 -5.61
C VAL A 36 3.08 32.72 -5.94
N ALA A 37 2.26 33.31 -6.78
CA ALA A 37 2.35 34.72 -7.10
C ALA A 37 1.11 35.45 -6.56
N ASP A 38 1.34 36.54 -5.89
CA ASP A 38 0.29 37.42 -5.38
C ASP A 38 0.53 38.85 -5.84
N VAL A 39 -0.52 39.66 -5.81
CA VAL A 39 -0.46 41.09 -6.20
C VAL A 39 -0.88 41.92 -5.02
N VAL A 40 0.00 42.78 -4.58
CA VAL A 40 -0.26 43.72 -3.49
C VAL A 40 -0.07 45.15 -4.00
N LYS A 41 -0.77 46.12 -3.37
CA LYS A 41 -0.51 47.54 -3.63
C LYS A 41 0.75 47.97 -2.90
N GLY A 42 1.65 48.61 -3.64
CA GLY A 42 2.87 49.12 -3.07
C GLY A 42 3.45 50.28 -3.89
N THR A 43 4.46 50.95 -3.36
CA THR A 43 5.16 52.03 -4.05
C THR A 43 6.18 51.43 -5.02
N ARG A 44 6.06 51.77 -6.29
CA ARG A 44 7.00 51.36 -7.33
C ARG A 44 8.29 52.17 -7.25
N LYS A 45 9.36 51.71 -7.96
CA LYS A 45 10.65 52.38 -8.01
C LYS A 45 10.57 53.81 -8.52
N ASP A 46 9.59 54.15 -9.34
CA ASP A 46 9.34 55.49 -9.89
C ASP A 46 8.53 56.40 -8.94
N GLY A 47 8.19 55.92 -7.74
CA GLY A 47 7.41 56.67 -6.74
C GLY A 47 5.90 56.56 -6.91
N THR A 48 5.40 55.90 -7.93
CA THR A 48 3.95 55.70 -8.12
C THR A 48 3.43 54.53 -7.27
N ILE A 49 2.17 54.59 -6.84
CA ILE A 49 1.49 53.53 -6.12
C ILE A 49 0.71 52.67 -7.12
N GLY A 50 0.91 51.37 -7.05
CA GLY A 50 0.22 50.43 -7.93
C GLY A 50 0.43 49.00 -7.52
N PRO A 51 -0.17 48.04 -8.26
CA PRO A 51 -0.04 46.61 -7.95
C PRO A 51 1.41 46.13 -8.14
N ILE A 52 1.93 45.44 -7.13
CA ILE A 52 3.24 44.81 -7.16
C ILE A 52 3.01 43.31 -7.05
N LYS A 53 3.63 42.57 -7.96
CA LYS A 53 3.59 41.11 -7.94
C LYS A 53 4.62 40.57 -6.96
N ILE A 54 4.16 39.79 -5.96
CA ILE A 54 5.00 39.09 -5.01
C ILE A 54 4.96 37.63 -5.34
N THR A 55 6.13 36.99 -5.44
CA THR A 55 6.25 35.53 -5.66
C THR A 55 6.98 34.92 -4.48
N GLY A 56 6.50 33.73 -4.04
CA GLY A 56 7.12 33.04 -2.93
C GLY A 56 6.45 31.67 -2.68
N ILE A 57 7.02 30.95 -1.73
CA ILE A 57 6.47 29.67 -1.29
C ILE A 57 5.35 29.94 -0.27
N PRO A 58 4.18 29.26 -0.37
CA PRO A 58 3.12 29.41 0.62
C PRO A 58 3.53 28.77 1.95
N GLU A 59 4.19 29.53 2.78
CA GLU A 59 4.81 29.07 4.03
C GLU A 59 3.84 28.33 4.97
N PRO A 60 2.58 28.80 5.22
CA PRO A 60 1.66 28.06 6.06
C PRO A 60 1.30 26.68 5.54
N GLU A 61 1.12 26.54 4.23
CA GLU A 61 0.86 25.26 3.59
C GLU A 61 2.07 24.34 3.66
N TYR A 62 3.27 24.89 3.44
CA TYR A 62 4.51 24.13 3.54
C TYR A 62 4.71 23.56 4.95
N ILE A 63 4.49 24.35 5.99
CA ILE A 63 4.62 23.92 7.39
C ILE A 63 3.59 22.82 7.70
N ARG A 64 2.35 22.97 7.26
CA ARG A 64 1.31 21.93 7.45
C ARG A 64 1.70 20.62 6.80
N LYS A 65 2.18 20.66 5.57
CA LYS A 65 2.60 19.47 4.83
C LYS A 65 3.84 18.83 5.45
N GLN A 66 4.76 19.60 5.98
CA GLN A 66 5.91 19.08 6.71
C GLN A 66 5.49 18.32 7.97
N LYS A 67 4.54 18.86 8.74
CA LYS A 67 3.99 18.18 9.91
C LYS A 67 3.29 16.87 9.57
N ILE A 68 2.51 16.85 8.49
CA ILE A 68 1.84 15.66 8.00
C ILE A 68 2.88 14.63 7.54
N PHE A 69 3.92 15.06 6.85
CA PHE A 69 5.03 14.21 6.40
C PHE A 69 5.70 13.50 7.58
N GLU A 70 6.06 14.24 8.62
CA GLU A 70 6.66 13.67 9.84
C GLU A 70 5.74 12.67 10.53
N LYS A 71 4.45 13.00 10.61
CA LYS A 71 3.43 12.12 11.18
C LYS A 71 3.31 10.82 10.39
N TYR A 72 3.27 10.90 9.06
CA TYR A 72 3.16 9.73 8.20
C TYR A 72 4.41 8.85 8.25
N GLN A 73 5.61 9.44 8.35
CA GLN A 73 6.85 8.68 8.51
C GLN A 73 6.83 7.86 9.80
N LYS A 74 6.41 8.47 10.90
CA LYS A 74 6.28 7.78 12.19
C LYS A 74 5.23 6.67 12.12
N LEU A 75 4.08 6.96 11.54
CA LEU A 75 3.00 5.98 11.35
C LEU A 75 3.47 4.81 10.49
N LEU A 76 4.21 5.08 9.42
CA LEU A 76 4.76 4.04 8.56
C LEU A 76 5.70 3.10 9.33
N GLN A 77 6.59 3.64 10.17
CA GLN A 77 7.48 2.82 10.99
C GLN A 77 6.69 1.89 11.92
N GLU A 78 5.65 2.40 12.57
CA GLU A 78 4.78 1.61 13.44
C GLU A 78 4.06 0.50 12.67
N LYS A 79 3.54 0.83 11.47
CA LYS A 79 2.85 -0.14 10.62
C LYS A 79 3.78 -1.20 10.03
N GLU A 80 5.01 -0.83 9.69
CA GLU A 80 6.01 -1.79 9.20
C GLU A 80 6.43 -2.78 10.29
N ALA A 81 6.56 -2.34 11.54
CA ALA A 81 6.85 -3.23 12.66
C ALA A 81 5.70 -4.21 12.91
N GLU A 82 4.46 -3.73 12.89
CA GLU A 82 3.25 -4.56 12.99
C GLU A 82 3.16 -5.56 11.84
N PHE A 83 3.48 -5.11 10.63
CA PHE A 83 3.46 -5.95 9.42
C PHE A 83 4.48 -7.09 9.50
N LEU A 84 5.67 -6.82 10.02
CA LEU A 84 6.70 -7.86 10.21
C LEU A 84 6.20 -8.96 11.14
N GLU A 85 5.56 -8.60 12.24
CA GLU A 85 4.96 -9.56 13.17
C GLU A 85 3.85 -10.38 12.48
N LEU A 86 2.94 -9.73 11.75
CA LEU A 86 1.89 -10.40 11.01
C LEU A 86 2.43 -11.32 9.91
N THR A 87 3.53 -10.93 9.27
CA THR A 87 4.19 -11.75 8.24
C THR A 87 4.65 -13.07 8.84
N CYS A 88 5.30 -13.03 10.00
CA CYS A 88 5.73 -14.24 10.69
C CYS A 88 4.55 -15.13 11.04
N GLN A 89 3.49 -14.58 11.60
CA GLN A 89 2.28 -15.33 11.97
C GLN A 89 1.59 -15.93 10.74
N ALA A 90 1.49 -15.17 9.65
CA ALA A 90 0.88 -15.63 8.40
C ALA A 90 1.67 -16.80 7.79
N GLU A 91 2.99 -16.69 7.75
CA GLU A 91 3.86 -17.76 7.23
C GLU A 91 3.77 -19.02 8.10
N GLU A 92 3.77 -18.89 9.41
CA GLU A 92 3.60 -20.03 10.34
C GLU A 92 2.26 -20.74 10.10
N TYR A 93 1.20 -19.96 9.93
CA TYR A 93 -0.12 -20.51 9.65
C TYR A 93 -0.13 -21.28 8.32
N ILE A 94 0.41 -20.71 7.26
CA ILE A 94 0.48 -21.36 5.95
C ILE A 94 1.31 -22.65 6.02
N GLU A 95 2.44 -22.63 6.73
CA GLU A 95 3.26 -23.83 6.94
C GLU A 95 2.50 -24.94 7.65
N SER A 96 1.52 -24.62 8.49
CA SER A 96 0.69 -25.59 9.17
C SER A 96 -0.30 -26.32 8.26
N ILE A 97 -0.53 -25.82 7.04
CA ILE A 97 -1.45 -26.45 6.08
C ILE A 97 -0.81 -27.75 5.57
N PRO A 98 -1.52 -28.90 5.69
CA PRO A 98 -0.91 -30.19 5.36
C PRO A 98 -0.53 -30.39 3.90
N LYS A 99 -1.30 -29.85 2.97
CA LYS A 99 -1.09 -30.07 1.53
C LYS A 99 -0.21 -28.97 0.93
N SER A 100 0.89 -29.38 0.29
CA SER A 100 1.80 -28.48 -0.40
C SER A 100 1.10 -27.62 -1.45
N GLU A 101 0.20 -28.20 -2.19
CA GLU A 101 -0.61 -27.52 -3.21
C GLU A 101 -1.40 -26.34 -2.63
N LEU A 102 -2.05 -26.55 -1.48
CA LEU A 102 -2.79 -25.51 -0.78
C LEU A 102 -1.87 -24.44 -0.20
N ARG A 103 -0.70 -24.83 0.32
CA ARG A 103 0.28 -23.87 0.81
C ARG A 103 0.71 -22.89 -0.29
N ILE A 104 1.03 -23.42 -1.48
CA ILE A 104 1.39 -22.59 -2.64
C ILE A 104 0.25 -21.66 -3.02
N MET A 105 -0.97 -22.21 -3.12
CA MET A 105 -2.17 -21.45 -3.46
C MET A 105 -2.43 -20.29 -2.48
N PHE A 106 -2.29 -20.54 -1.18
CA PHE A 106 -2.47 -19.55 -0.14
C PHE A 106 -1.40 -18.46 -0.19
N ARG A 107 -0.14 -18.84 -0.44
CA ARG A 107 0.94 -17.83 -0.61
C ARG A 107 0.67 -16.93 -1.81
N LEU A 108 0.29 -17.49 -2.93
CA LEU A 108 -0.01 -16.70 -4.13
C LEU A 108 -1.17 -15.74 -3.89
N TYR A 109 -2.23 -16.19 -3.27
CA TYR A 109 -3.42 -15.37 -3.07
C TYR A 109 -3.26 -14.36 -1.93
N PHE A 110 -2.85 -14.80 -0.74
CA PHE A 110 -2.80 -13.93 0.45
C PHE A 110 -1.48 -13.16 0.60
N ILE A 111 -0.35 -13.80 0.37
CA ILE A 111 0.96 -13.18 0.56
C ILE A 111 1.33 -12.32 -0.65
N ASP A 112 1.24 -12.88 -1.84
CA ASP A 112 1.63 -12.18 -3.07
C ASP A 112 0.52 -11.27 -3.61
N GLY A 113 -0.71 -11.45 -3.14
CA GLY A 113 -1.84 -10.61 -3.53
C GLY A 113 -2.34 -10.85 -4.95
N TYR A 114 -2.14 -12.03 -5.49
CA TYR A 114 -2.60 -12.37 -6.83
C TYR A 114 -4.13 -12.54 -6.88
N SER A 115 -4.73 -12.12 -7.99
CA SER A 115 -6.14 -12.42 -8.27
C SER A 115 -6.33 -13.93 -8.45
N TYR A 116 -7.57 -14.40 -8.36
CA TYR A 116 -7.86 -15.82 -8.61
C TYR A 116 -7.38 -16.27 -10.00
N LEU A 117 -7.52 -15.44 -11.03
CA LEU A 117 -7.04 -15.76 -12.38
C LEU A 117 -5.51 -15.86 -12.43
N ALA A 118 -4.80 -14.98 -11.75
CA ALA A 118 -3.34 -15.03 -11.67
C ALA A 118 -2.86 -16.27 -10.90
N VAL A 119 -3.54 -16.63 -9.82
CA VAL A 119 -3.28 -17.85 -9.06
C VAL A 119 -3.48 -19.09 -9.95
N VAL A 120 -4.57 -19.13 -10.72
CA VAL A 120 -4.85 -20.20 -11.67
C VAL A 120 -3.71 -20.38 -12.68
N ARG A 121 -3.24 -19.29 -13.25
CA ARG A 121 -2.13 -19.32 -14.23
C ARG A 121 -0.86 -19.89 -13.60
N GLN A 122 -0.51 -19.43 -12.40
CA GLN A 122 0.67 -19.91 -11.68
C GLN A 122 0.54 -21.38 -11.30
N MET A 123 -0.62 -21.79 -10.78
CA MET A 123 -0.86 -23.19 -10.39
C MET A 123 -0.81 -24.12 -11.59
N ASN A 124 -1.41 -23.77 -12.70
CA ASN A 124 -1.36 -24.56 -13.94
C ASN A 124 0.06 -24.64 -14.52
N SER A 125 0.85 -23.60 -14.36
CA SER A 125 2.26 -23.57 -14.76
C SER A 125 3.12 -24.49 -13.88
N MET A 126 2.88 -24.49 -12.57
CA MET A 126 3.63 -25.33 -11.62
C MET A 126 3.26 -26.82 -11.69
N PHE A 127 2.01 -27.11 -12.01
CA PHE A 127 1.48 -28.47 -12.06
C PHE A 127 0.94 -28.83 -13.45
N PRO A 128 1.80 -28.86 -14.49
CA PRO A 128 1.36 -29.05 -15.88
C PRO A 128 0.83 -30.46 -16.17
N ARG A 129 1.21 -31.45 -15.37
CA ARG A 129 0.81 -32.86 -15.55
C ARG A 129 -0.50 -33.22 -14.87
N ARG A 130 -1.11 -32.27 -14.17
CA ARG A 130 -2.39 -32.47 -13.50
C ARG A 130 -3.49 -32.72 -14.55
N LYS A 131 -4.29 -33.76 -14.34
CA LYS A 131 -5.38 -34.14 -15.27
C LYS A 131 -6.47 -33.07 -15.28
N ILE A 132 -6.86 -32.57 -14.11
CA ILE A 132 -7.87 -31.51 -13.97
C ILE A 132 -7.14 -30.19 -13.76
N LYS A 133 -7.31 -29.29 -14.72
CA LYS A 133 -6.71 -27.96 -14.64
C LYS A 133 -7.39 -27.11 -13.58
N TYR A 134 -6.63 -26.18 -12.99
CA TYR A 134 -7.18 -25.21 -12.05
C TYR A 134 -8.05 -24.20 -12.80
N THR A 135 -9.14 -23.82 -12.16
CA THR A 135 -10.04 -22.73 -12.61
C THR A 135 -10.21 -21.75 -11.46
N ASP A 136 -10.60 -20.51 -11.77
CA ASP A 136 -10.85 -19.49 -10.76
C ASP A 136 -11.89 -19.94 -9.75
N GLU A 137 -12.92 -20.61 -10.21
CA GLU A 137 -14.00 -21.15 -9.36
C GLU A 137 -13.49 -22.23 -8.41
N ASN A 138 -12.70 -23.21 -8.91
CA ASN A 138 -12.22 -24.26 -8.04
C ASN A 138 -11.17 -23.78 -7.03
N VAL A 139 -10.32 -22.84 -7.40
CA VAL A 139 -9.36 -22.20 -6.48
C VAL A 139 -10.12 -21.47 -5.35
N LYS A 140 -11.12 -20.67 -5.71
CA LYS A 140 -11.96 -19.96 -4.75
C LYS A 140 -12.66 -20.93 -3.79
N LYS A 141 -13.27 -21.97 -4.31
CA LYS A 141 -13.96 -22.99 -3.52
C LYS A 141 -13.00 -23.73 -2.58
N ARG A 142 -11.81 -24.08 -3.04
CA ARG A 142 -10.83 -24.80 -2.22
C ARG A 142 -10.35 -23.95 -1.05
N ILE A 143 -10.10 -22.67 -1.27
CA ILE A 143 -9.71 -21.72 -0.21
C ILE A 143 -10.87 -21.58 0.80
N GLN A 144 -12.08 -21.37 0.32
CA GLN A 144 -13.27 -21.25 1.19
C GLN A 144 -13.50 -22.50 2.03
N ARG A 145 -13.45 -23.68 1.41
CA ARG A 145 -13.66 -24.97 2.11
C ARG A 145 -12.61 -25.22 3.18
N PHE A 146 -11.38 -24.82 2.93
CA PHE A 146 -10.32 -24.96 3.93
C PHE A 146 -10.66 -24.19 5.21
N PHE A 147 -11.12 -22.95 5.08
CA PHE A 147 -11.52 -22.13 6.23
C PHE A 147 -12.78 -22.66 6.92
N GLU A 148 -13.73 -23.21 6.17
CA GLU A 148 -14.95 -23.80 6.74
C GLU A 148 -14.67 -25.06 7.56
N LYS A 149 -13.67 -25.85 7.18
CA LYS A 149 -13.29 -27.10 7.88
C LYS A 149 -12.39 -26.86 9.08
N ASN A 150 -11.72 -25.75 9.10
CA ASN A 150 -10.77 -25.36 10.13
C ASN A 150 -11.21 -24.03 10.78
#